data_beff3d6974e9fa17c91054958b94823b
#
_entry.id   beff3d6974e9fa17c91054958b94823b
#
_cell.length_a   1.000
_cell.length_b   1.000
_cell.length_c   1.000
_cell.angle_alpha   90.00
_cell.angle_beta   90.00
_cell.angle_gamma   90.00
#
_symmetry.space_group_name_H-M   'P 1'
#
loop_
_entity.id
_entity.type
_entity.pdbx_description
1 polymer ?
#
loop_
_entity_poly.entity_id
_entity_poly.type
_entity_poly.pdbx_seq_one_letter_code
_entity_poly.pdbx_strand_id
1 'polypeptide(L)'
;AVIAGLGTTTGGWKIGAKSPGAAASGAPIPAPCVIASPASIAHSGFFRVLLELEVAFRFSESIEPRNLAYARDEVLARVGAVLPAIEIVDSRFAEWPKVAPLAQLADAQNNGALITGPSLPYAGFARTFDFVSPELDLTVNGTALVSGATGNPAGDPRELLVWFVNLC
;
A
#
# COMPACT_ATOMS: atom_id res chain seq x y z
N ALA A 1 -17.04 0.51 -8.16
CA ALA A 1 -17.53 1.52 -9.10
C ALA A 1 -16.38 2.22 -9.84
N VAL A 2 -15.36 2.79 -9.16
CA VAL A 2 -14.27 3.56 -9.81
C VAL A 2 -13.46 2.68 -10.78
N ILE A 3 -12.96 1.54 -10.34
CA ILE A 3 -12.16 0.63 -11.19
C ILE A 3 -12.93 0.18 -12.43
N ALA A 4 -14.19 -0.19 -12.28
CA ALA A 4 -15.02 -0.56 -13.43
C ALA A 4 -15.25 0.61 -14.40
N GLY A 5 -15.42 1.83 -13.86
CA GLY A 5 -15.55 3.05 -14.68
C GLY A 5 -14.29 3.40 -15.46
N LEU A 6 -13.11 2.96 -15.00
CA LEU A 6 -11.83 3.10 -15.69
C LEU A 6 -11.60 1.99 -16.72
N GLY A 7 -12.51 1.02 -16.87
CA GLY A 7 -12.36 -0.09 -17.82
C GLY A 7 -11.18 -1.03 -17.48
N THR A 8 -10.80 -1.12 -16.20
CA THR A 8 -9.65 -1.93 -15.76
C THR A 8 -10.02 -2.84 -14.60
N THR A 9 -9.06 -3.63 -14.14
CA THR A 9 -9.18 -4.49 -12.96
C THR A 9 -8.42 -3.91 -11.77
N THR A 10 -8.70 -4.42 -10.57
CA THR A 10 -7.93 -4.11 -9.37
C THR A 10 -6.60 -4.86 -9.41
N GLY A 11 -5.50 -4.13 -9.30
CA GLY A 11 -4.15 -4.69 -9.20
C GLY A 11 -3.66 -4.88 -7.77
N GLY A 12 -4.25 -4.13 -6.85
CA GLY A 12 -3.92 -4.16 -5.44
C GLY A 12 -4.81 -3.22 -4.62
N TRP A 13 -4.48 -3.09 -3.36
CA TRP A 13 -5.16 -2.19 -2.43
C TRP A 13 -4.12 -1.42 -1.61
N LYS A 14 -4.32 -0.13 -1.42
CA LYS A 14 -3.63 0.62 -0.39
C LYS A 14 -4.54 0.73 0.82
N ILE A 15 -3.95 0.59 2.00
CA ILE A 15 -4.66 0.57 3.28
C ILE A 15 -3.83 1.38 4.28
N GLY A 16 -4.48 2.25 5.01
CA GLY A 16 -3.80 3.07 5.99
C GLY A 16 -4.69 3.53 7.13
N ALA A 17 -4.07 3.92 8.23
CA ALA A 17 -4.69 4.63 9.35
C ALA A 17 -3.73 5.69 9.87
N LYS A 18 -4.25 6.76 10.48
CA LYS A 18 -3.46 7.90 10.95
C LYS A 18 -2.64 7.61 12.21
N SER A 19 -3.07 6.62 12.99
CA SER A 19 -2.42 6.18 14.22
C SER A 19 -2.93 4.78 14.59
N PRO A 20 -2.27 4.05 15.50
CA PRO A 20 -2.79 2.80 16.02
C PRO A 20 -4.20 2.97 16.61
N GLY A 21 -5.13 2.11 16.23
CA GLY A 21 -6.53 2.15 16.67
C GLY A 21 -7.40 3.23 16.02
N ALA A 22 -6.85 4.10 15.17
CA ALA A 22 -7.66 5.01 14.37
C ALA A 22 -8.43 4.26 13.27
N ALA A 23 -9.53 4.86 12.82
CA ALA A 23 -10.30 4.30 11.71
C ALA A 23 -9.41 4.13 10.47
N ALA A 24 -9.27 2.90 10.02
CA ALA A 24 -8.56 2.59 8.80
C ALA A 24 -9.42 2.90 7.57
N SER A 25 -8.75 3.14 6.46
CA SER A 25 -9.37 3.30 5.15
C SER A 25 -8.55 2.58 4.10
N GLY A 26 -9.19 2.21 3.00
CA GLY A 26 -8.51 1.54 1.90
C GLY A 26 -9.11 1.94 0.56
N ALA A 27 -8.28 1.94 -0.46
CA ALA A 27 -8.68 2.21 -1.83
C ALA A 27 -8.07 1.18 -2.78
N PRO A 28 -8.80 0.77 -3.83
CA PRO A 28 -8.26 -0.12 -4.85
C PRO A 28 -7.26 0.63 -5.72
N ILE A 29 -6.16 -0.04 -6.05
CA ILE A 29 -5.16 0.42 -7.00
C ILE A 29 -5.48 -0.22 -8.36
N PRO A 30 -5.66 0.57 -9.45
CA PRO A 30 -5.87 0.03 -10.78
C PRO A 30 -4.69 -0.85 -11.22
N ALA A 31 -4.94 -1.96 -11.89
CA ALA A 31 -3.89 -2.90 -12.29
C ALA A 31 -2.75 -2.24 -13.10
N PRO A 32 -3.00 -1.31 -14.03
CA PRO A 32 -1.92 -0.61 -14.75
C PRO A 32 -1.04 0.28 -13.85
N CYS A 33 -1.51 0.64 -12.66
CA CYS A 33 -0.75 1.46 -11.72
C CYS A 33 0.16 0.62 -10.79
N VAL A 34 0.10 -0.71 -10.85
CA VAL A 34 1.02 -1.61 -10.10
C VAL A 34 2.12 -2.05 -11.05
N ILE A 35 3.33 -1.58 -10.80
CA ILE A 35 4.47 -1.70 -11.71
C ILE A 35 5.60 -2.42 -11.00
N ALA A 36 6.24 -3.37 -11.66
CA ALA A 36 7.40 -4.06 -11.10
C ALA A 36 8.67 -3.22 -11.25
N SER A 37 9.51 -3.22 -10.21
CA SER A 37 10.86 -2.63 -10.24
C SER A 37 11.83 -3.55 -11.00
N PRO A 38 12.82 -3.00 -11.78
CA PRO A 38 13.03 -1.58 -12.02
C PRO A 38 12.00 -1.00 -12.99
N ALA A 39 11.57 0.24 -12.73
CA ALA A 39 10.57 0.92 -13.54
C ALA A 39 11.10 2.26 -14.07
N SER A 40 10.68 2.62 -15.26
CA SER A 40 10.86 3.95 -15.84
C SER A 40 9.51 4.57 -16.08
N ILE A 41 9.23 5.68 -15.42
CA ILE A 41 7.92 6.32 -15.43
C ILE A 41 8.09 7.77 -15.88
N ALA A 42 7.31 8.18 -16.87
CA ALA A 42 7.35 9.54 -17.38
C ALA A 42 6.74 10.52 -16.35
N HIS A 43 7.53 11.48 -15.90
CA HIS A 43 7.07 12.53 -14.96
C HIS A 43 5.85 13.29 -15.50
N SER A 44 5.76 13.48 -16.82
CA SER A 44 4.66 14.19 -17.46
C SER A 44 3.28 13.50 -17.31
N GLY A 45 3.25 12.27 -16.80
CA GLY A 45 2.01 11.54 -16.49
C GLY A 45 1.39 11.90 -15.16
N PHE A 46 2.03 12.77 -14.35
CA PHE A 46 1.59 13.12 -13.00
C PHE A 46 1.44 14.63 -12.85
N PHE A 47 0.49 15.05 -12.04
CA PHE A 47 0.32 16.45 -11.64
C PHE A 47 1.27 16.81 -10.49
N ARG A 48 1.52 15.86 -9.59
CA ARG A 48 2.40 15.96 -8.44
C ARG A 48 3.18 14.66 -8.31
N VAL A 49 4.38 14.73 -7.78
CA VAL A 49 5.17 13.53 -7.47
C VAL A 49 5.64 13.65 -6.04
N LEU A 50 4.98 12.94 -5.14
CA LEU A 50 5.46 12.68 -3.78
C LEU A 50 5.75 11.19 -3.68
N LEU A 51 6.77 10.82 -2.91
CA LEU A 51 7.20 9.43 -2.76
C LEU A 51 6.93 8.98 -1.33
N GLU A 52 6.25 7.85 -1.20
CA GLU A 52 6.05 7.16 0.07
C GLU A 52 6.73 5.80 0.01
N LEU A 53 7.52 5.48 1.06
CA LEU A 53 8.06 4.15 1.25
C LEU A 53 7.01 3.26 1.89
N GLU A 54 6.78 2.09 1.31
CA GLU A 54 5.72 1.20 1.70
C GLU A 54 6.22 -0.23 1.91
N VAL A 55 5.51 -0.96 2.75
CA VAL A 55 5.61 -2.41 2.84
C VAL A 55 4.35 -3.01 2.21
N ALA A 56 4.53 -3.74 1.12
CA ALA A 56 3.44 -4.44 0.45
C ALA A 56 3.41 -5.91 0.83
N PHE A 57 2.21 -6.47 0.92
CA PHE A 57 1.98 -7.89 1.18
C PHE A 57 1.27 -8.51 -0.01
N ARG A 58 1.65 -9.74 -0.35
CA ARG A 58 0.98 -10.52 -1.38
C ARG A 58 0.43 -11.79 -0.77
N PHE A 59 -0.87 -12.00 -0.93
CA PHE A 59 -1.49 -13.25 -0.55
C PHE A 59 -1.08 -14.37 -1.51
N SER A 60 -0.90 -15.58 -0.99
CA SER A 60 -0.59 -16.78 -1.77
C SER A 60 -1.83 -17.45 -2.34
N GLU A 61 -2.99 -17.15 -1.77
CA GLU A 61 -4.27 -17.73 -2.14
C GLU A 61 -5.41 -16.73 -1.94
N SER A 62 -6.54 -16.97 -2.57
CA SER A 62 -7.76 -16.21 -2.34
C SER A 62 -8.28 -16.40 -0.93
N ILE A 63 -8.90 -15.36 -0.40
CA ILE A 63 -9.58 -15.39 0.90
C ILE A 63 -11.07 -15.33 0.61
N GLU A 64 -11.75 -16.43 0.95
CA GLU A 64 -13.17 -16.55 0.67
C GLU A 64 -14.03 -15.78 1.69
N PRO A 65 -15.09 -15.10 1.26
CA PRO A 65 -16.03 -14.48 2.18
C PRO A 65 -16.65 -15.49 3.14
N ARG A 66 -16.76 -15.14 4.41
CA ARG A 66 -17.44 -15.97 5.42
C ARG A 66 -18.13 -15.12 6.49
N ASN A 67 -19.09 -15.70 7.20
CA ASN A 67 -19.84 -15.00 8.25
C ASN A 67 -19.04 -14.75 9.55
N LEU A 68 -17.96 -15.49 9.76
CA LEU A 68 -17.08 -15.32 10.93
C LEU A 68 -15.83 -14.55 10.52
N ALA A 69 -15.44 -13.60 11.35
CA ALA A 69 -14.20 -12.87 11.14
C ALA A 69 -12.99 -13.83 11.13
N TYR A 70 -12.05 -13.56 10.26
CA TYR A 70 -10.76 -14.24 10.23
C TYR A 70 -9.91 -13.82 11.41
N ALA A 71 -9.36 -14.80 12.13
CA ALA A 71 -8.37 -14.52 13.14
C ALA A 71 -7.06 -14.03 12.51
N ARG A 72 -6.27 -13.29 13.27
CA ARG A 72 -4.98 -12.74 12.82
C ARG A 72 -4.08 -13.80 12.18
N ASP A 73 -3.90 -14.92 12.87
CA ASP A 73 -3.01 -15.98 12.39
C ASP A 73 -3.54 -16.67 11.12
N GLU A 74 -4.86 -16.75 10.94
CA GLU A 74 -5.47 -17.25 9.71
C GLU A 74 -5.19 -16.34 8.50
N VAL A 75 -5.23 -15.01 8.72
CA VAL A 75 -4.89 -14.02 7.68
C VAL A 75 -3.40 -14.10 7.35
N LEU A 76 -2.55 -14.08 8.36
CA LEU A 76 -1.10 -14.06 8.16
C LEU A 76 -0.55 -15.36 7.56
N ALA A 77 -1.18 -16.50 7.85
CA ALA A 77 -0.84 -17.79 7.22
C ALA A 77 -1.06 -17.79 5.69
N ARG A 78 -1.92 -16.90 5.17
CA ARG A 78 -2.20 -16.74 3.75
C ARG A 78 -1.32 -15.71 3.05
N VAL A 79 -0.48 -15.00 3.80
CA VAL A 79 0.50 -14.08 3.21
C VAL A 79 1.66 -14.90 2.67
N GLY A 80 1.82 -14.90 1.35
CA GLY A 80 2.91 -15.62 0.69
C GLY A 80 4.19 -14.82 0.63
N ALA A 81 4.09 -13.50 0.47
CA ALA A 81 5.27 -12.66 0.29
C ALA A 81 5.09 -11.26 0.89
N VAL A 82 6.24 -10.65 1.20
CA VAL A 82 6.39 -9.24 1.50
C VAL A 82 7.30 -8.61 0.43
N LEU A 83 7.01 -7.36 0.09
CA LEU A 83 7.74 -6.62 -0.93
C LEU A 83 8.00 -5.20 -0.40
N PRO A 84 9.21 -4.64 -0.59
CA PRO A 84 9.39 -3.21 -0.51
C PRO A 84 8.62 -2.56 -1.65
N ALA A 85 8.02 -1.41 -1.40
CA ALA A 85 7.33 -0.68 -2.45
C ALA A 85 7.53 0.82 -2.30
N ILE A 86 7.37 1.53 -3.42
CA ILE A 86 7.33 3.00 -3.46
C ILE A 86 5.98 3.39 -4.06
N GLU A 87 5.19 4.13 -3.30
CA GLU A 87 4.03 4.79 -3.87
C GLU A 87 4.42 6.14 -4.45
N ILE A 88 4.01 6.40 -5.67
CA ILE A 88 3.95 7.75 -6.22
C ILE A 88 2.57 8.30 -5.87
N VAL A 89 2.56 9.24 -4.93
CA VAL A 89 1.33 9.95 -4.57
C VAL A 89 1.11 11.06 -5.58
N ASP A 90 -0.07 11.06 -6.17
CA ASP A 90 -0.54 12.05 -7.12
C ASP A 90 -2.04 12.28 -6.98
N SER A 91 -2.48 13.51 -7.01
CA SER A 91 -3.90 13.84 -6.90
C SER A 91 -4.39 14.53 -8.17
N ARG A 92 -5.57 14.07 -8.65
CA ARG A 92 -6.29 14.71 -9.75
C ARG A 92 -7.04 15.98 -9.32
N PHE A 93 -6.98 16.32 -8.02
CA PHE A 93 -7.60 17.52 -7.48
C PHE A 93 -6.59 18.67 -7.33
N ALA A 94 -6.89 19.83 -7.95
CA ALA A 94 -6.04 21.02 -7.86
C ALA A 94 -5.87 21.53 -6.43
N GLU A 95 -6.94 21.44 -5.63
CA GLU A 95 -6.98 21.93 -4.24
C GLU A 95 -6.41 20.95 -3.20
N TRP A 96 -5.86 19.80 -3.65
CA TRP A 96 -5.24 18.85 -2.73
C TRP A 96 -4.11 19.53 -1.90
N PRO A 97 -3.99 19.28 -0.58
CA PRO A 97 -4.70 18.26 0.21
C PRO A 97 -6.03 18.73 0.83
N LYS A 98 -6.51 19.92 0.52
CA LYS A 98 -7.75 20.51 1.08
C LYS A 98 -9.02 19.98 0.37
N VAL A 99 -9.08 18.70 0.13
CA VAL A 99 -10.19 18.03 -0.56
C VAL A 99 -10.96 17.15 0.43
N ALA A 100 -12.28 17.09 0.27
CA ALA A 100 -13.13 16.27 1.13
C ALA A 100 -12.66 14.79 1.14
N PRO A 101 -12.67 14.11 2.31
CA PRO A 101 -12.16 12.73 2.43
C PRO A 101 -12.78 11.74 1.44
N LEU A 102 -14.07 11.84 1.17
CA LEU A 102 -14.73 10.98 0.18
C LEU A 102 -14.26 11.23 -1.26
N ALA A 103 -13.91 12.48 -1.59
CA ALA A 103 -13.33 12.79 -2.89
C ALA A 103 -11.91 12.22 -3.01
N GLN A 104 -11.10 12.30 -1.95
CA GLN A 104 -9.78 11.65 -1.93
C GLN A 104 -9.90 10.13 -2.05
N LEU A 105 -10.88 9.52 -1.40
CA LEU A 105 -11.15 8.08 -1.52
C LEU A 105 -11.55 7.71 -2.96
N ALA A 106 -12.39 8.52 -3.61
CA ALA A 106 -12.77 8.34 -5.01
C ALA A 106 -11.58 8.51 -5.97
N ASP A 107 -10.55 9.28 -5.56
CA ASP A 107 -9.28 9.48 -6.25
C ASP A 107 -8.24 8.40 -5.89
N ALA A 108 -8.69 7.19 -5.55
CA ALA A 108 -7.85 6.09 -5.08
C ALA A 108 -6.90 6.48 -3.93
N GLN A 109 -7.35 7.37 -3.03
CA GLN A 109 -6.53 7.96 -1.97
C GLN A 109 -5.24 8.60 -2.51
N ASN A 110 -5.35 9.32 -3.61
CA ASN A 110 -4.25 10.01 -4.31
C ASN A 110 -3.18 9.05 -4.86
N ASN A 111 -3.53 7.80 -5.17
CA ASN A 111 -2.59 6.90 -5.82
C ASN A 111 -2.31 7.33 -7.26
N GLY A 112 -1.05 7.52 -7.60
CA GLY A 112 -0.56 7.69 -8.97
C GLY A 112 0.01 6.39 -9.53
N ALA A 113 0.93 5.74 -8.78
CA ALA A 113 1.48 4.44 -9.12
C ALA A 113 2.04 3.75 -7.86
N LEU A 114 2.10 2.43 -7.89
CA LEU A 114 2.80 1.60 -6.90
C LEU A 114 3.90 0.81 -7.59
N ILE A 115 5.16 1.09 -7.25
CA ILE A 115 6.31 0.37 -7.76
C ILE A 115 6.70 -0.68 -6.74
N THR A 116 6.60 -1.96 -7.10
CA THR A 116 6.90 -3.08 -6.20
C THR A 116 8.29 -3.64 -6.47
N GLY A 117 9.08 -3.78 -5.40
CA GLY A 117 10.39 -4.40 -5.45
C GLY A 117 10.37 -5.93 -5.43
N PRO A 118 11.52 -6.56 -5.21
CA PRO A 118 11.64 -8.01 -5.16
C PRO A 118 10.75 -8.63 -4.08
N SER A 119 10.15 -9.76 -4.41
CA SER A 119 9.31 -10.53 -3.50
C SER A 119 10.15 -11.38 -2.56
N LEU A 120 9.91 -11.27 -1.26
CA LEU A 120 10.54 -12.07 -0.22
C LEU A 120 9.52 -13.01 0.42
N PRO A 121 9.84 -14.31 0.63
CA PRO A 121 8.93 -15.23 1.31
C PRO A 121 8.55 -14.73 2.71
N TYR A 122 7.25 -14.52 2.96
CA TYR A 122 6.79 -13.93 4.21
C TYR A 122 7.17 -14.74 5.45
N ALA A 123 6.99 -16.06 5.43
CA ALA A 123 7.19 -16.91 6.59
C ALA A 123 8.62 -16.85 7.17
N GLY A 124 9.64 -16.69 6.31
CA GLY A 124 11.03 -16.49 6.74
C GLY A 124 11.30 -15.06 7.21
N PHE A 125 10.88 -14.10 6.42
CA PHE A 125 11.12 -12.68 6.64
C PHE A 125 10.43 -12.15 7.91
N ALA A 126 9.20 -12.59 8.17
CA ALA A 126 8.40 -12.14 9.29
C ALA A 126 8.97 -12.49 10.68
N ARG A 127 9.96 -13.37 10.76
CA ARG A 127 10.60 -13.78 12.02
C ARG A 127 11.65 -12.78 12.50
N THR A 128 12.23 -12.01 11.60
CA THR A 128 13.40 -11.17 11.88
C THR A 128 13.17 -9.70 11.56
N PHE A 129 12.15 -9.40 10.77
CA PHE A 129 11.87 -8.02 10.35
C PHE A 129 10.93 -7.32 11.32
N ASP A 130 11.33 -6.14 11.76
CA ASP A 130 10.47 -5.26 12.57
C ASP A 130 9.52 -4.47 11.66
N PHE A 131 8.25 -4.90 11.63
CA PHE A 131 7.22 -4.23 10.84
C PHE A 131 6.73 -2.92 11.46
N VAL A 132 6.98 -2.69 12.73
CA VAL A 132 6.55 -1.47 13.44
C VAL A 132 7.54 -0.33 13.20
N SER A 133 8.83 -0.64 13.26
CA SER A 133 9.92 0.33 13.08
C SER A 133 10.96 -0.20 12.10
N PRO A 134 10.59 -0.38 10.82
CA PRO A 134 11.52 -0.89 9.83
C PRO A 134 12.65 0.11 9.57
N GLU A 135 13.87 -0.39 9.39
CA GLU A 135 14.93 0.43 8.81
C GLU A 135 14.70 0.56 7.32
N LEU A 136 14.54 1.79 6.87
CA LEU A 136 14.25 2.13 5.48
C LEU A 136 15.20 3.20 4.98
N ASP A 137 15.68 3.02 3.75
CA ASP A 137 16.49 4.00 3.03
C ASP A 137 15.83 4.30 1.69
N LEU A 138 15.73 5.59 1.37
CA LEU A 138 15.30 6.06 0.05
C LEU A 138 16.37 7.01 -0.50
N THR A 139 16.89 6.64 -1.66
CA THR A 139 17.82 7.48 -2.42
C THR A 139 17.18 7.87 -3.74
N VAL A 140 17.22 9.15 -4.05
CA VAL A 140 16.77 9.70 -5.33
C VAL A 140 17.92 10.46 -5.99
N ASN A 141 18.27 10.07 -7.21
CA ASN A 141 19.39 10.65 -7.98
C ASN A 141 20.73 10.71 -7.19
N GLY A 142 21.00 9.67 -6.39
CA GLY A 142 22.20 9.57 -5.58
C GLY A 142 22.15 10.34 -4.26
N THR A 143 21.05 11.05 -3.96
CA THR A 143 20.85 11.78 -2.70
C THR A 143 19.94 10.98 -1.79
N ALA A 144 20.40 10.68 -0.56
CA ALA A 144 19.57 10.04 0.45
C ALA A 144 18.50 11.04 0.93
N LEU A 145 17.23 10.66 0.76
CA LEU A 145 16.07 11.43 1.22
C LEU A 145 15.53 10.91 2.55
N VAL A 146 15.59 9.60 2.73
CA VAL A 146 15.23 8.91 3.98
C VAL A 146 16.37 7.98 4.33
N SER A 147 16.77 7.93 5.58
CA SER A 147 17.72 6.95 6.10
C SER A 147 17.45 6.67 7.56
N GLY A 148 17.49 5.41 7.93
CA GLY A 148 17.30 4.92 9.28
C GLY A 148 15.91 4.37 9.57
N ALA A 149 15.61 4.25 10.87
CA ALA A 149 14.32 3.71 11.33
C ALA A 149 13.19 4.71 11.06
N THR A 150 12.16 4.23 10.40
CA THR A 150 10.88 4.93 10.27
C THR A 150 9.78 3.99 10.75
N GLY A 151 8.59 4.51 10.96
CA GLY A 151 7.47 3.70 11.45
C GLY A 151 6.24 3.87 10.57
N ASN A 152 5.42 2.83 10.49
CA ASN A 152 4.09 2.97 9.93
C ASN A 152 3.22 3.77 10.93
N PRO A 153 2.52 4.84 10.51
CA PRO A 153 1.66 5.61 11.40
C PRO A 153 0.62 4.76 12.14
N ALA A 154 0.15 3.69 11.53
CA ALA A 154 -0.82 2.76 12.12
C ALA A 154 -0.20 1.73 13.08
N GLY A 155 1.12 1.73 13.27
CA GLY A 155 1.84 0.69 14.02
C GLY A 155 2.15 -0.54 13.18
N ASP A 156 1.82 -1.74 13.63
CA ASP A 156 2.04 -2.96 12.86
C ASP A 156 1.11 -3.02 11.63
N PRO A 157 1.63 -2.91 10.40
CA PRO A 157 0.79 -2.91 9.19
C PRO A 157 0.05 -4.23 8.97
N ARG A 158 0.43 -5.31 9.65
CA ARG A 158 -0.27 -6.60 9.59
C ARG A 158 -1.66 -6.52 10.22
N GLU A 159 -1.86 -5.63 11.18
CA GLU A 159 -3.19 -5.37 11.74
C GLU A 159 -4.14 -4.75 10.70
N LEU A 160 -3.60 -3.93 9.79
CA LEU A 160 -4.36 -3.40 8.67
C LEU A 160 -4.79 -4.47 7.67
N LEU A 161 -3.97 -5.52 7.47
CA LEU A 161 -4.37 -6.68 6.66
C LEU A 161 -5.55 -7.41 7.28
N VAL A 162 -5.51 -7.66 8.59
CA VAL A 162 -6.60 -8.31 9.32
C VAL A 162 -7.88 -7.50 9.23
N TRP A 163 -7.77 -6.19 9.45
CA TRP A 163 -8.89 -5.27 9.28
C TRP A 163 -9.47 -5.35 7.86
N PHE A 164 -8.62 -5.29 6.83
CA PHE A 164 -9.04 -5.28 5.43
C PHE A 164 -9.75 -6.59 5.02
N VAL A 165 -9.19 -7.72 5.40
CA VAL A 165 -9.79 -9.04 5.12
C VAL A 165 -11.17 -9.17 5.75
N ASN A 166 -11.37 -8.59 6.92
CA ASN A 166 -12.64 -8.65 7.65
C ASN A 166 -13.63 -7.54 7.23
N LEU A 167 -13.22 -6.62 6.35
CA LEU A 167 -14.09 -5.61 5.77
C LEU A 167 -14.82 -6.12 4.53
N CYS A 168 -14.17 -7.03 3.79
CA CYS A 168 -14.69 -7.63 2.56
C CYS A 168 -15.42 -8.93 2.85
#